data_9e4e26dcb6fea558014f1379201868bf
#
_entry.id   9e4e26dcb6fea558014f1379201868bf
#
_cell.length_a   1.000
_cell.length_b   1.000
_cell.length_c   1.000
_cell.angle_alpha   90.00
_cell.angle_beta   90.00
_cell.angle_gamma   90.00
#
_symmetry.space_group_name_H-M   'P 1'
#
loop_
_entity.id
_entity.type
_entity.pdbx_description
1 polymer ?
#
loop_
_entity_poly.entity_id
_entity_poly.type
_entity_poly.pdbx_seq_one_letter_code
_entity_poly.pdbx_strand_id
1 'polypeptide(L)'
;MRQLSTVLSLLVILALCGNLWWLSQRQSSEPTVRSCQIPIRWRLANVDEKFKLSQQQALDAIRTAAQAWNQQLGLAAFVEDAQTGFPINFIYDERQQQLLASQRLARNVERYDEYLQQLAAELQTLSADHQQQLNSFNEQKQQLADNIAAGSIDRQSAKQQQTELQLLADGLNALAEKINDKNQHYQQSLQDRNQLLTDAAPSGKIAEVGLLLRTGSLLEMRIFAYRDQTILVRTLSH
;
A
#
# COMPACT_ATOMS: atom_id res chain seq x y z
N MET A 1 43.49 -55.89 53.10
CA MET A 1 42.31 -55.01 52.89
C MET A 1 42.66 -53.58 52.42
N ARG A 2 43.80 -53.00 52.69
CA ARG A 2 44.17 -51.62 52.26
C ARG A 2 44.46 -51.45 50.78
N GLN A 3 44.97 -52.49 50.12
CA GLN A 3 45.26 -52.39 48.68
C GLN A 3 44.01 -52.43 47.75
N LEU A 4 42.94 -53.11 48.19
CA LEU A 4 41.70 -53.19 47.41
C LEU A 4 40.96 -51.82 47.36
N SER A 5 41.04 -51.06 48.45
CA SER A 5 40.43 -49.73 48.56
C SER A 5 41.12 -48.70 47.67
N THR A 6 42.44 -48.78 47.49
CA THR A 6 43.20 -47.87 46.63
C THR A 6 42.94 -48.13 45.12
N VAL A 7 42.78 -49.37 44.71
CA VAL A 7 42.48 -49.76 43.35
C VAL A 7 41.06 -49.34 42.99
N LEU A 8 40.12 -49.50 43.92
CA LEU A 8 38.71 -49.06 43.68
C LEU A 8 38.62 -47.55 43.56
N SER A 9 39.39 -46.81 44.38
CA SER A 9 39.43 -45.33 44.32
C SER A 9 39.98 -44.80 42.97
N LEU A 10 41.06 -45.46 42.48
CA LEU A 10 41.64 -45.12 41.16
C LEU A 10 40.70 -45.37 39.98
N LEU A 11 39.93 -46.47 40.02
CA LEU A 11 38.93 -46.76 38.97
C LEU A 11 37.77 -45.75 38.93
N VAL A 12 37.33 -45.31 40.14
CA VAL A 12 36.28 -44.28 40.22
C VAL A 12 36.76 -42.92 39.66
N ILE A 13 38.02 -42.54 39.98
CA ILE A 13 38.61 -41.30 39.45
C ILE A 13 38.77 -41.35 37.91
N LEU A 14 39.24 -42.50 37.39
CA LEU A 14 39.32 -42.68 35.93
C LEU A 14 37.98 -42.64 35.23
N ALA A 15 36.94 -43.21 35.82
CA ALA A 15 35.59 -43.16 35.30
C ALA A 15 35.02 -41.73 35.35
N LEU A 16 35.30 -40.96 36.40
CA LEU A 16 34.89 -39.55 36.49
C LEU A 16 35.63 -38.65 35.49
N CYS A 17 36.94 -38.84 35.33
CA CYS A 17 37.73 -38.12 34.35
C CYS A 17 37.30 -38.45 32.90
N GLY A 18 36.98 -39.71 32.62
CA GLY A 18 36.45 -40.15 31.31
C GLY A 18 35.11 -39.54 31.00
N ASN A 19 34.20 -39.48 32.01
CA ASN A 19 32.91 -38.82 31.83
C ASN A 19 33.04 -37.29 31.63
N LEU A 20 33.92 -36.62 32.39
CA LEU A 20 34.19 -35.20 32.23
C LEU A 20 34.81 -34.88 30.86
N TRP A 21 35.73 -35.74 30.40
CA TRP A 21 36.29 -35.57 29.05
C TRP A 21 35.26 -35.79 27.93
N TRP A 22 34.39 -36.80 28.10
CA TRP A 22 33.29 -37.05 27.14
C TRP A 22 32.22 -35.96 27.14
N LEU A 23 31.89 -35.38 28.32
CA LEU A 23 31.01 -34.20 28.42
C LEU A 23 31.67 -32.95 27.81
N SER A 24 32.96 -32.75 28.01
CA SER A 24 33.74 -31.67 27.41
C SER A 24 33.77 -31.76 25.86
N GLN A 25 33.85 -32.97 25.32
CA GLN A 25 33.76 -33.15 23.86
C GLN A 25 32.35 -32.92 23.32
N ARG A 26 31.31 -33.10 24.11
CA ARG A 26 29.94 -32.75 23.68
C ARG A 26 29.64 -31.24 23.70
N GLN A 27 30.44 -30.47 24.42
CA GLN A 27 30.34 -28.99 24.39
C GLN A 27 31.08 -28.34 23.21
N SER A 28 31.69 -29.13 22.35
CA SER A 28 32.37 -28.60 21.18
C SER A 28 31.40 -28.32 20.05
N SER A 29 31.40 -27.06 19.70
CA SER A 29 30.86 -26.47 18.47
C SER A 29 29.37 -26.13 18.51
N GLU A 30 28.95 -25.28 19.44
CA GLU A 30 28.05 -24.27 18.94
C GLU A 30 28.83 -23.50 17.86
N PRO A 31 28.39 -23.53 16.60
CA PRO A 31 28.99 -22.68 15.60
C PRO A 31 28.78 -21.26 16.09
N THR A 32 29.83 -20.62 16.60
CA THR A 32 29.81 -19.18 16.84
C THR A 32 29.55 -18.53 15.50
N VAL A 33 28.26 -18.28 15.21
CA VAL A 33 27.87 -17.46 14.08
C VAL A 33 28.48 -16.10 14.35
N ARG A 34 29.64 -15.87 13.77
CA ARG A 34 30.27 -14.56 13.75
C ARG A 34 29.27 -13.64 13.05
N SER A 35 28.71 -12.71 13.79
CA SER A 35 27.59 -11.86 13.42
C SER A 35 27.85 -10.90 12.25
N CYS A 36 28.82 -11.18 11.38
CA CYS A 36 29.16 -10.38 10.22
C CYS A 36 29.86 -11.21 9.12
N GLN A 37 29.53 -12.48 8.93
CA GLN A 37 30.07 -13.20 7.78
C GLN A 37 29.27 -12.84 6.50
N ILE A 38 29.89 -12.07 5.65
CA ILE A 38 29.43 -11.81 4.28
C ILE A 38 30.12 -12.84 3.36
N PRO A 39 29.42 -13.48 2.42
CA PRO A 39 28.02 -13.29 2.07
C PRO A 39 27.03 -14.00 3.01
N ILE A 40 25.90 -13.36 3.26
CA ILE A 40 24.74 -13.98 3.90
C ILE A 40 24.07 -14.90 2.88
N ARG A 41 24.10 -16.20 3.15
CA ARG A 41 23.53 -17.21 2.25
C ARG A 41 22.07 -17.46 2.60
N TRP A 42 21.19 -17.43 1.61
CA TRP A 42 19.76 -17.62 1.79
C TRP A 42 19.17 -18.63 0.80
N ARG A 43 18.02 -19.19 1.11
CA ARG A 43 17.22 -20.05 0.23
C ARG A 43 15.74 -19.82 0.46
N LEU A 44 14.92 -19.98 -0.59
CA LEU A 44 13.48 -20.07 -0.45
C LEU A 44 13.15 -21.43 0.19
N ALA A 45 12.37 -21.44 1.28
CA ALA A 45 11.97 -22.68 1.94
C ALA A 45 10.48 -22.97 1.73
N ASN A 46 9.59 -22.07 2.12
CA ASN A 46 8.16 -22.27 1.98
C ASN A 46 7.45 -21.00 1.50
N VAL A 47 6.39 -21.19 0.71
CA VAL A 47 5.46 -20.14 0.29
C VAL A 47 4.05 -20.64 0.60
N ASP A 48 3.36 -19.94 1.52
CA ASP A 48 1.96 -20.26 1.82
C ASP A 48 1.10 -20.02 0.58
N GLU A 49 0.29 -21.02 0.21
CA GLU A 49 -0.57 -21.02 -0.99
C GLU A 49 -1.55 -19.83 -1.04
N LYS A 50 -1.93 -19.29 0.11
CA LYS A 50 -2.82 -18.13 0.22
C LYS A 50 -2.23 -16.85 -0.39
N PHE A 51 -0.92 -16.76 -0.55
CA PHE A 51 -0.30 -15.67 -1.31
C PHE A 51 -0.62 -15.72 -2.80
N LYS A 52 -1.03 -16.89 -3.31
CA LYS A 52 -1.24 -17.13 -4.76
C LYS A 52 0.01 -16.81 -5.61
N LEU A 53 1.18 -17.01 -5.02
CA LEU A 53 2.47 -16.89 -5.68
C LEU A 53 3.00 -18.26 -6.04
N SER A 54 3.55 -18.41 -7.24
CA SER A 54 4.37 -19.58 -7.55
C SER A 54 5.71 -19.50 -6.81
N GLN A 55 6.34 -20.65 -6.58
CA GLN A 55 7.69 -20.67 -6.00
C GLN A 55 8.68 -19.83 -6.81
N GLN A 56 8.54 -19.85 -8.13
CA GLN A 56 9.40 -19.07 -9.03
C GLN A 56 9.20 -17.56 -8.81
N GLN A 57 7.96 -17.09 -8.73
CA GLN A 57 7.67 -15.66 -8.46
C GLN A 57 8.21 -15.21 -7.11
N ALA A 58 8.07 -16.04 -6.07
CA ALA A 58 8.62 -15.74 -4.75
C ALA A 58 10.15 -15.69 -4.78
N LEU A 59 10.78 -16.64 -5.46
CA LEU A 59 12.23 -16.70 -5.63
C LEU A 59 12.77 -15.47 -6.39
N ASP A 60 12.13 -15.08 -7.47
CA ASP A 60 12.52 -13.93 -8.27
C ASP A 60 12.35 -12.61 -7.48
N ALA A 61 11.33 -12.52 -6.63
CA ALA A 61 11.16 -11.38 -5.74
C ALA A 61 12.31 -11.26 -4.72
N ILE A 62 12.74 -12.38 -4.12
CA ILE A 62 13.89 -12.39 -3.19
C ILE A 62 15.18 -12.06 -3.93
N ARG A 63 15.39 -12.61 -5.13
CA ARG A 63 16.57 -12.30 -5.96
C ARG A 63 16.66 -10.82 -6.29
N THR A 64 15.53 -10.22 -6.69
CA THR A 64 15.44 -8.77 -6.96
C THR A 64 15.81 -7.95 -5.73
N ALA A 65 15.28 -8.31 -4.56
CA ALA A 65 15.61 -7.65 -3.31
C ALA A 65 17.11 -7.80 -2.96
N ALA A 66 17.65 -9.01 -3.07
CA ALA A 66 19.07 -9.28 -2.82
C ALA A 66 19.99 -8.50 -3.77
N GLN A 67 19.63 -8.41 -5.05
CA GLN A 67 20.38 -7.62 -6.04
C GLN A 67 20.38 -6.13 -5.71
N ALA A 68 19.23 -5.56 -5.33
CA ALA A 68 19.14 -4.15 -4.96
C ALA A 68 20.07 -3.83 -3.77
N TRP A 69 20.11 -4.71 -2.76
CA TRP A 69 21.04 -4.57 -1.64
C TRP A 69 22.50 -4.69 -2.05
N ASN A 70 22.83 -5.72 -2.85
CA ASN A 70 24.19 -5.93 -3.33
C ASN A 70 24.70 -4.73 -4.13
N GLN A 71 23.84 -4.14 -4.97
CA GLN A 71 24.16 -2.92 -5.72
C GLN A 71 24.38 -1.73 -4.80
N GLN A 72 23.52 -1.53 -3.80
CA GLN A 72 23.62 -0.41 -2.87
C GLN A 72 24.85 -0.50 -1.98
N LEU A 73 25.24 -1.71 -1.58
CA LEU A 73 26.42 -1.97 -0.75
C LEU A 73 27.72 -2.06 -1.55
N GLY A 74 27.65 -2.20 -2.87
CA GLY A 74 28.82 -2.37 -3.73
C GLY A 74 29.54 -3.71 -3.55
N LEU A 75 28.87 -4.72 -2.97
CA LEU A 75 29.45 -6.05 -2.73
C LEU A 75 28.34 -7.12 -2.73
N ALA A 76 28.72 -8.39 -2.91
CA ALA A 76 27.81 -9.54 -2.87
C ALA A 76 27.46 -9.91 -1.42
N ALA A 77 26.66 -9.05 -0.74
CA ALA A 77 26.27 -9.27 0.64
C ALA A 77 25.27 -10.42 0.79
N PHE A 78 24.39 -10.62 -0.18
CA PHE A 78 23.33 -11.64 -0.16
C PHE A 78 23.48 -12.56 -1.37
N VAL A 79 23.63 -13.87 -1.10
CA VAL A 79 23.84 -14.90 -2.14
C VAL A 79 22.87 -16.05 -1.94
N GLU A 80 22.24 -16.48 -3.03
CA GLU A 80 21.39 -17.66 -3.03
C GLU A 80 22.23 -18.92 -2.86
N ASP A 81 21.85 -19.76 -1.90
CA ASP A 81 22.44 -21.06 -1.66
C ASP A 81 21.33 -22.04 -1.24
N ALA A 82 20.89 -22.86 -2.19
CA ALA A 82 19.78 -23.79 -1.99
C ALA A 82 20.06 -24.86 -0.91
N GLN A 83 21.32 -25.14 -0.59
CA GLN A 83 21.68 -26.21 0.34
C GLN A 83 21.94 -25.72 1.76
N THR A 84 22.72 -24.65 1.90
CA THR A 84 23.20 -24.19 3.22
C THR A 84 22.66 -22.82 3.61
N GLY A 85 21.92 -22.14 2.70
CA GLY A 85 21.32 -20.85 2.97
C GLY A 85 20.26 -20.91 4.08
N PHE A 86 20.15 -19.84 4.88
CA PHE A 86 19.07 -19.75 5.86
C PHE A 86 17.70 -19.70 5.15
N PRO A 87 16.67 -20.34 5.74
CA PRO A 87 15.36 -20.43 5.10
C PRO A 87 14.63 -19.08 5.14
N ILE A 88 14.04 -18.71 3.99
CA ILE A 88 13.07 -17.62 3.86
C ILE A 88 11.70 -18.25 3.65
N ASN A 89 10.75 -17.91 4.53
CA ASN A 89 9.38 -18.42 4.53
C ASN A 89 8.40 -17.27 4.30
N PHE A 90 7.47 -17.44 3.35
CA PHE A 90 6.30 -16.57 3.19
C PHE A 90 5.16 -17.14 4.04
N ILE A 91 4.77 -16.43 5.08
CA ILE A 91 3.74 -16.84 6.04
C ILE A 91 2.54 -15.91 5.92
N TYR A 92 1.42 -16.43 5.43
CA TYR A 92 0.18 -15.67 5.27
C TYR A 92 -0.58 -15.58 6.59
N ASP A 93 -0.65 -14.39 7.15
CA ASP A 93 -1.38 -14.10 8.37
C ASP A 93 -2.20 -12.79 8.28
N GLU A 94 -2.66 -12.29 9.40
CA GLU A 94 -3.44 -11.05 9.48
C GLU A 94 -2.72 -9.84 8.89
N ARG A 95 -1.38 -9.79 8.94
CA ARG A 95 -0.56 -8.71 8.38
C ARG A 95 -0.73 -8.60 6.88
N GLN A 96 -0.74 -9.75 6.18
CA GLN A 96 -0.99 -9.78 4.74
C GLN A 96 -2.43 -9.38 4.42
N GLN A 97 -3.41 -9.81 5.25
CA GLN A 97 -4.82 -9.41 5.08
C GLN A 97 -4.98 -7.90 5.23
N GLN A 98 -4.38 -7.31 6.27
CA GLN A 98 -4.40 -5.87 6.50
C GLN A 98 -3.74 -5.11 5.35
N LEU A 99 -2.61 -5.59 4.81
CA LEU A 99 -1.97 -5.01 3.64
C LEU A 99 -2.90 -5.00 2.44
N LEU A 100 -3.54 -6.12 2.13
CA LEU A 100 -4.48 -6.22 1.02
C LEU A 100 -5.71 -5.32 1.21
N ALA A 101 -6.22 -5.22 2.44
CA ALA A 101 -7.31 -4.32 2.77
C ALA A 101 -6.92 -2.85 2.58
N SER A 102 -5.75 -2.44 3.06
CA SER A 102 -5.23 -1.07 2.88
C SER A 102 -5.00 -0.71 1.42
N GLN A 103 -4.54 -1.67 0.60
CA GLN A 103 -4.38 -1.47 -0.83
C GLN A 103 -5.71 -1.30 -1.57
N ARG A 104 -6.74 -2.09 -1.20
CA ARG A 104 -8.09 -1.93 -1.77
C ARG A 104 -8.65 -0.56 -1.42
N LEU A 105 -8.48 -0.15 -0.17
CA LEU A 105 -8.89 1.17 0.27
C LEU A 105 -8.19 2.27 -0.53
N ALA A 106 -6.87 2.23 -0.63
CA ALA A 106 -6.10 3.23 -1.36
C ALA A 106 -6.60 3.38 -2.82
N ARG A 107 -6.82 2.25 -3.52
CA ARG A 107 -7.39 2.27 -4.87
C ARG A 107 -8.83 2.80 -4.93
N ASN A 108 -9.63 2.56 -3.90
CA ASN A 108 -10.98 3.10 -3.84
C ASN A 108 -10.94 4.61 -3.64
N VAL A 109 -10.12 5.10 -2.71
CA VAL A 109 -9.94 6.54 -2.47
C VAL A 109 -9.43 7.24 -3.74
N GLU A 110 -8.42 6.69 -4.41
CA GLU A 110 -7.90 7.22 -5.67
C GLU A 110 -8.99 7.37 -6.74
N ARG A 111 -9.85 6.35 -6.91
CA ARG A 111 -10.99 6.44 -7.85
C ARG A 111 -12.00 7.52 -7.46
N TYR A 112 -12.25 7.71 -6.16
CA TYR A 112 -13.11 8.81 -5.72
C TYR A 112 -12.46 10.17 -5.96
N ASP A 113 -11.15 10.30 -5.74
CA ASP A 113 -10.41 11.53 -5.99
C ASP A 113 -10.45 11.92 -7.48
N GLU A 114 -10.23 10.94 -8.39
CA GLU A 114 -10.35 11.15 -9.83
C GLU A 114 -11.77 11.58 -10.23
N TYR A 115 -12.79 10.89 -9.69
CA TYR A 115 -14.18 11.21 -9.97
C TYR A 115 -14.58 12.60 -9.45
N LEU A 116 -14.15 12.98 -8.25
CA LEU A 116 -14.37 14.30 -7.67
C LEU A 116 -13.69 15.40 -8.49
N GLN A 117 -12.48 15.16 -9.00
CA GLN A 117 -11.81 16.10 -9.90
C GLN A 117 -12.59 16.32 -11.20
N GLN A 118 -13.13 15.26 -11.80
CA GLN A 118 -13.96 15.36 -13.00
C GLN A 118 -15.23 16.15 -12.72
N LEU A 119 -15.95 15.82 -11.64
CA LEU A 119 -17.15 16.56 -11.25
C LEU A 119 -16.87 18.04 -10.98
N ALA A 120 -15.75 18.35 -10.30
CA ALA A 120 -15.37 19.74 -10.04
C ALA A 120 -15.09 20.51 -11.33
N ALA A 121 -14.39 19.90 -12.30
CA ALA A 121 -14.13 20.51 -13.60
C ALA A 121 -15.43 20.75 -14.40
N GLU A 122 -16.34 19.77 -14.38
CA GLU A 122 -17.66 19.92 -15.04
C GLU A 122 -18.49 21.02 -14.38
N LEU A 123 -18.54 21.08 -13.04
CA LEU A 123 -19.23 22.14 -12.30
C LEU A 123 -18.66 23.52 -12.63
N GLN A 124 -17.34 23.64 -12.70
CA GLN A 124 -16.70 24.89 -13.09
C GLN A 124 -17.11 25.33 -14.51
N THR A 125 -17.11 24.39 -15.46
CA THR A 125 -17.50 24.65 -16.83
C THR A 125 -18.97 25.08 -16.94
N LEU A 126 -19.88 24.32 -16.31
CA LEU A 126 -21.31 24.63 -16.30
C LEU A 126 -21.60 25.95 -15.61
N SER A 127 -20.92 26.28 -14.53
CA SER A 127 -21.08 27.55 -13.80
C SER A 127 -20.60 28.73 -14.65
N ALA A 128 -19.49 28.59 -15.36
CA ALA A 128 -18.98 29.59 -16.26
C ALA A 128 -19.95 29.85 -17.46
N ASP A 129 -20.47 28.78 -18.04
CA ASP A 129 -21.45 28.83 -19.11
C ASP A 129 -22.75 29.50 -18.64
N HIS A 130 -23.27 29.08 -17.48
CA HIS A 130 -24.46 29.74 -16.88
C HIS A 130 -24.23 31.23 -16.63
N GLN A 131 -23.08 31.63 -16.10
CA GLN A 131 -22.78 33.04 -15.88
C GLN A 131 -22.70 33.83 -17.18
N GLN A 132 -22.09 33.26 -18.22
CA GLN A 132 -22.01 33.89 -19.53
C GLN A 132 -23.40 34.08 -20.16
N GLN A 133 -24.24 33.03 -20.12
CA GLN A 133 -25.61 33.09 -20.63
C GLN A 133 -26.48 34.07 -19.84
N LEU A 134 -26.32 34.12 -18.50
CA LEU A 134 -27.02 35.07 -17.63
C LEU A 134 -26.65 36.52 -17.97
N ASN A 135 -25.38 36.80 -18.21
CA ASN A 135 -24.94 38.15 -18.65
C ASN A 135 -25.58 38.54 -20.00
N SER A 136 -25.52 37.63 -20.97
CA SER A 136 -26.13 37.85 -22.28
C SER A 136 -27.66 38.07 -22.19
N PHE A 137 -28.35 37.27 -21.37
CA PHE A 137 -29.77 37.45 -21.11
C PHE A 137 -30.09 38.83 -20.51
N ASN A 138 -29.31 39.28 -19.53
CA ASN A 138 -29.49 40.59 -18.90
C ASN A 138 -29.25 41.73 -19.88
N GLU A 139 -28.25 41.66 -20.74
CA GLU A 139 -27.97 42.62 -21.80
C GLU A 139 -29.11 42.69 -22.79
N GLN A 140 -29.59 41.57 -23.30
CA GLN A 140 -30.70 41.50 -24.24
C GLN A 140 -32.00 42.06 -23.63
N LYS A 141 -32.28 41.72 -22.39
CA LYS A 141 -33.42 42.22 -21.60
C LYS A 141 -33.36 43.73 -21.48
N GLN A 142 -32.19 44.28 -21.15
CA GLN A 142 -32.01 45.75 -21.05
C GLN A 142 -32.19 46.43 -22.42
N GLN A 143 -31.57 45.88 -23.47
CA GLN A 143 -31.70 46.41 -24.83
C GLN A 143 -33.18 46.44 -25.28
N LEU A 144 -33.93 45.38 -25.01
CA LEU A 144 -35.37 45.35 -25.34
C LEU A 144 -36.12 46.44 -24.55
N ALA A 145 -35.85 46.63 -23.27
CA ALA A 145 -36.48 47.66 -22.45
C ALA A 145 -36.17 49.05 -22.98
N ASP A 146 -34.93 49.33 -23.34
CA ASP A 146 -34.49 50.62 -23.87
C ASP A 146 -35.13 50.89 -25.26
N ASN A 147 -35.22 49.88 -26.13
CA ASN A 147 -35.88 50.03 -27.45
C ASN A 147 -37.39 50.29 -27.35
N ILE A 148 -38.06 49.64 -26.38
CA ILE A 148 -39.46 49.89 -26.09
C ILE A 148 -39.66 51.34 -25.59
N ALA A 149 -38.84 51.78 -24.65
CA ALA A 149 -38.90 53.13 -24.05
C ALA A 149 -38.63 54.23 -25.09
N ALA A 150 -37.71 53.98 -26.01
CA ALA A 150 -37.35 54.89 -27.07
C ALA A 150 -38.41 54.89 -28.25
N GLY A 151 -39.34 53.94 -28.23
CA GLY A 151 -40.28 53.76 -29.36
C GLY A 151 -39.60 53.31 -30.69
N SER A 152 -38.39 52.74 -30.58
CA SER A 152 -37.57 52.33 -31.71
C SER A 152 -37.87 50.90 -32.23
N ILE A 153 -38.79 50.17 -31.58
CA ILE A 153 -39.23 48.85 -31.99
C ILE A 153 -40.76 48.76 -32.15
N ASP A 154 -41.20 48.06 -33.15
CA ASP A 154 -42.65 47.83 -33.36
C ASP A 154 -43.16 46.74 -32.39
N ARG A 155 -44.48 46.71 -32.20
CA ARG A 155 -45.13 45.83 -31.23
C ARG A 155 -44.93 44.33 -31.49
N GLN A 156 -44.86 43.95 -32.79
CA GLN A 156 -44.68 42.53 -33.16
C GLN A 156 -43.26 42.05 -32.87
N SER A 157 -42.27 42.84 -33.25
CA SER A 157 -40.86 42.57 -32.99
C SER A 157 -40.57 42.57 -31.51
N ALA A 158 -41.14 43.47 -30.70
CA ALA A 158 -41.02 43.48 -29.26
C ALA A 158 -41.57 42.18 -28.60
N LYS A 159 -42.72 41.70 -29.09
CA LYS A 159 -43.33 40.45 -28.63
C LYS A 159 -42.46 39.22 -28.98
N GLN A 160 -41.88 39.23 -30.17
CA GLN A 160 -41.00 38.15 -30.62
C GLN A 160 -39.74 38.10 -29.72
N GLN A 161 -39.07 39.23 -29.51
CA GLN A 161 -37.89 39.29 -28.64
C GLN A 161 -38.23 38.90 -27.18
N GLN A 162 -39.41 39.25 -26.70
CA GLN A 162 -39.88 38.82 -25.38
C GLN A 162 -40.05 37.30 -25.29
N THR A 163 -40.52 36.65 -26.36
CA THR A 163 -40.63 35.18 -26.42
C THR A 163 -39.24 34.51 -26.43
N GLU A 164 -38.29 35.08 -27.18
CA GLU A 164 -36.89 34.60 -27.22
C GLU A 164 -36.22 34.71 -25.85
N LEU A 165 -36.43 35.84 -25.16
CA LEU A 165 -35.93 36.01 -23.79
C LEU A 165 -36.55 34.99 -22.79
N GLN A 166 -37.84 34.65 -22.96
CA GLN A 166 -38.46 33.61 -22.12
C GLN A 166 -37.81 32.25 -22.35
N LEU A 167 -37.54 31.87 -23.61
CA LEU A 167 -36.84 30.61 -23.92
C LEU A 167 -35.43 30.59 -23.32
N LEU A 168 -34.71 31.71 -23.36
CA LEU A 168 -33.39 31.84 -22.71
C LEU A 168 -33.49 31.70 -21.19
N ALA A 169 -34.50 32.29 -20.54
CA ALA A 169 -34.75 32.17 -19.13
C ALA A 169 -35.03 30.71 -18.73
N ASP A 170 -35.84 29.99 -19.51
CA ASP A 170 -36.13 28.58 -19.28
C ASP A 170 -34.87 27.73 -19.45
N GLY A 171 -34.02 28.03 -20.42
CA GLY A 171 -32.70 27.38 -20.59
C GLY A 171 -31.75 27.63 -19.43
N LEU A 172 -31.71 28.86 -18.91
CA LEU A 172 -30.92 29.22 -17.72
C LEU A 172 -31.38 28.47 -16.47
N ASN A 173 -32.69 28.34 -16.26
CA ASN A 173 -33.24 27.57 -15.15
C ASN A 173 -32.88 26.10 -15.24
N ALA A 174 -33.01 25.48 -16.42
CA ALA A 174 -32.60 24.09 -16.63
C ALA A 174 -31.09 23.88 -16.39
N LEU A 175 -30.25 24.83 -16.77
CA LEU A 175 -28.81 24.79 -16.50
C LEU A 175 -28.51 24.94 -15.02
N ALA A 176 -29.23 25.80 -14.30
CA ALA A 176 -29.12 25.95 -12.85
C ALA A 176 -29.50 24.65 -12.10
N GLU A 177 -30.58 23.98 -12.50
CA GLU A 177 -30.98 22.68 -11.97
C GLU A 177 -29.89 21.64 -12.19
N LYS A 178 -29.31 21.56 -13.40
CA LYS A 178 -28.22 20.65 -13.71
C LYS A 178 -26.98 20.91 -12.85
N ILE A 179 -26.66 22.17 -12.57
CA ILE A 179 -25.56 22.55 -11.68
C ILE A 179 -25.85 22.07 -10.24
N ASN A 180 -27.08 22.27 -9.76
CA ASN A 180 -27.48 21.84 -8.42
C ASN A 180 -27.39 20.31 -8.25
N ASP A 181 -27.91 19.56 -9.23
CA ASP A 181 -27.83 18.10 -9.21
C ASP A 181 -26.39 17.61 -9.18
N LYS A 182 -25.52 18.15 -10.02
CA LYS A 182 -24.10 17.79 -10.02
C LYS A 182 -23.40 18.18 -8.72
N ASN A 183 -23.76 19.32 -8.12
CA ASN A 183 -23.22 19.72 -6.82
C ASN A 183 -23.66 18.76 -5.70
N GLN A 184 -24.91 18.29 -5.71
CA GLN A 184 -25.36 17.26 -4.76
C GLN A 184 -24.56 15.97 -4.94
N HIS A 185 -24.34 15.48 -6.16
CA HIS A 185 -23.51 14.33 -6.45
C HIS A 185 -22.07 14.50 -5.97
N TYR A 186 -21.49 15.69 -6.15
CA TYR A 186 -20.17 16.02 -5.64
C TYR A 186 -20.10 15.92 -4.12
N GLN A 187 -21.06 16.53 -3.41
CA GLN A 187 -21.10 16.50 -1.94
C GLN A 187 -21.29 15.07 -1.41
N GLN A 188 -22.16 14.29 -2.04
CA GLN A 188 -22.37 12.89 -1.66
C GLN A 188 -21.11 12.06 -1.87
N SER A 189 -20.48 12.18 -3.03
CA SER A 189 -19.23 11.46 -3.32
C SER A 189 -18.09 11.84 -2.36
N LEU A 190 -18.03 13.10 -1.95
CA LEU A 190 -17.09 13.57 -0.93
C LEU A 190 -17.36 12.94 0.44
N GLN A 191 -18.64 12.82 0.82
CA GLN A 191 -19.02 12.14 2.06
C GLN A 191 -18.66 10.66 2.02
N ASP A 192 -18.98 9.95 0.92
CA ASP A 192 -18.67 8.54 0.72
C ASP A 192 -17.16 8.28 0.82
N ARG A 193 -16.35 9.13 0.17
CA ARG A 193 -14.89 9.10 0.26
C ARG A 193 -14.41 9.26 1.70
N ASN A 194 -14.95 10.24 2.43
CA ASN A 194 -14.56 10.50 3.81
C ASN A 194 -14.98 9.36 4.75
N GLN A 195 -16.14 8.75 4.51
CA GLN A 195 -16.60 7.57 5.22
C GLN A 195 -15.63 6.39 5.06
N LEU A 196 -15.19 6.12 3.81
CA LEU A 196 -14.18 5.09 3.53
C LEU A 196 -12.90 5.31 4.34
N LEU A 197 -12.43 6.55 4.46
CA LEU A 197 -11.24 6.88 5.25
C LEU A 197 -11.47 6.67 6.74
N THR A 198 -12.66 6.99 7.23
CA THR A 198 -13.03 6.84 8.66
C THR A 198 -13.15 5.36 9.02
N ASP A 199 -13.82 4.56 8.19
CA ASP A 199 -14.02 3.12 8.43
C ASP A 199 -12.71 2.34 8.38
N ALA A 200 -11.73 2.85 7.65
CA ALA A 200 -10.41 2.26 7.53
C ALA A 200 -9.41 2.68 8.63
N ALA A 201 -9.71 3.71 9.38
CA ALA A 201 -8.82 4.24 10.42
C ALA A 201 -8.42 3.23 11.52
N PRO A 202 -9.21 2.16 11.86
CA PRO A 202 -8.81 1.14 12.82
C PRO A 202 -7.79 0.14 12.30
N SER A 203 -7.54 0.06 11.00
CA SER A 203 -6.53 -0.83 10.44
C SER A 203 -5.15 -0.32 10.83
N GLY A 204 -4.65 -0.78 11.99
CA GLY A 204 -3.34 -0.42 12.51
C GLY A 204 -2.26 -0.49 11.41
N LYS A 205 -1.30 0.42 11.46
CA LYS A 205 -0.14 0.36 10.58
C LYS A 205 0.46 -1.03 10.70
N ILE A 206 0.70 -1.70 9.56
CA ILE A 206 1.43 -2.96 9.55
C ILE A 206 2.79 -2.66 10.17
N ALA A 207 2.97 -3.08 11.41
CA ALA A 207 4.19 -2.80 12.19
C ALA A 207 5.35 -3.67 11.71
N GLU A 208 5.04 -4.87 11.20
CA GLU A 208 6.04 -5.84 10.76
C GLU A 208 5.66 -6.43 9.41
N VAL A 209 6.52 -6.25 8.42
CA VAL A 209 6.38 -6.85 7.07
C VAL A 209 7.22 -8.11 6.92
N GLY A 210 8.22 -8.27 7.77
CA GLY A 210 9.07 -9.46 7.88
C GLY A 210 9.79 -9.49 9.21
N LEU A 211 10.23 -10.67 9.61
CA LEU A 211 10.94 -10.92 10.86
C LEU A 211 12.14 -11.84 10.62
N LEU A 212 13.30 -11.42 11.07
CA LEU A 212 14.49 -12.28 11.15
C LEU A 212 14.57 -12.90 12.53
N LEU A 213 14.39 -14.22 12.60
CA LEU A 213 14.46 -14.98 13.83
C LEU A 213 15.84 -15.62 13.95
N ARG A 214 16.41 -15.55 15.15
CA ARG A 214 17.62 -16.26 15.51
C ARG A 214 17.34 -17.15 16.72
N THR A 215 17.51 -18.47 16.53
CA THR A 215 17.40 -19.45 17.62
C THR A 215 18.73 -20.21 17.70
N GLY A 216 19.60 -19.82 18.63
CA GLY A 216 20.96 -20.33 18.70
C GLY A 216 21.77 -20.00 17.44
N SER A 217 22.18 -21.02 16.70
CA SER A 217 22.89 -20.91 15.41
C SER A 217 21.97 -20.85 14.19
N LEU A 218 20.66 -21.07 14.37
CA LEU A 218 19.70 -21.11 13.28
C LEU A 218 19.15 -19.69 13.01
N LEU A 219 19.23 -19.29 11.75
CA LEU A 219 18.60 -18.08 11.22
C LEU A 219 17.40 -18.49 10.36
N GLU A 220 16.29 -17.78 10.51
CA GLU A 220 15.09 -17.93 9.68
C GLU A 220 14.55 -16.55 9.39
N MET A 221 14.17 -16.29 8.14
CA MET A 221 13.43 -15.10 7.76
C MET A 221 11.98 -15.46 7.47
N ARG A 222 11.05 -14.74 8.09
CA ARG A 222 9.61 -14.85 7.83
C ARG A 222 9.13 -13.58 7.15
N ILE A 223 8.46 -13.72 6.02
CA ILE A 223 7.83 -12.62 5.28
C ILE A 223 6.34 -12.73 5.49
N PHE A 224 5.73 -11.72 6.09
CA PHE A 224 4.31 -11.66 6.42
C PHE A 224 3.50 -10.81 5.46
N ALA A 225 4.14 -9.82 4.83
CA ALA A 225 3.49 -8.90 3.92
C ALA A 225 4.24 -8.86 2.59
N TYR A 226 3.53 -9.17 1.52
CA TYR A 226 4.03 -9.14 0.15
C TYR A 226 3.14 -8.25 -0.71
N ARG A 227 3.76 -7.26 -1.31
CA ARG A 227 3.11 -6.37 -2.28
C ARG A 227 4.09 -6.09 -3.38
N ASP A 228 3.90 -6.59 -4.58
CA ASP A 228 4.80 -6.36 -5.70
C ASP A 228 6.31 -6.35 -5.35
N GLN A 229 7.17 -6.49 -6.30
CA GLN A 229 8.65 -6.55 -6.11
C GLN A 229 9.23 -5.38 -5.28
N THR A 230 8.53 -4.24 -5.24
CA THR A 230 8.99 -3.00 -4.59
C THR A 230 9.01 -3.05 -3.06
N ILE A 231 8.20 -3.89 -2.42
CA ILE A 231 8.15 -3.94 -0.93
C ILE A 231 9.25 -4.79 -0.34
N LEU A 232 9.64 -5.88 -1.00
CA LEU A 232 10.79 -6.67 -0.55
C LEU A 232 12.07 -5.82 -0.52
N VAL A 233 12.23 -4.89 -1.43
CA VAL A 233 13.36 -3.94 -1.42
C VAL A 233 13.26 -2.97 -0.25
N ARG A 234 12.07 -2.44 0.06
CA ARG A 234 11.88 -1.50 1.19
C ARG A 234 11.94 -2.16 2.56
N THR A 235 11.52 -3.41 2.70
CA THR A 235 11.54 -4.13 3.98
C THR A 235 12.95 -4.54 4.40
N LEU A 236 13.84 -4.73 3.44
CA LEU A 236 15.24 -5.03 3.71
C LEU A 236 16.09 -3.77 3.95
N SER A 237 15.55 -2.55 3.66
CA SER A 237 16.27 -1.26 3.82
C SER A 237 16.05 -0.55 5.16
N HIS A 238 15.32 -1.15 6.08
CA HIS A 238 15.11 -0.74 7.46
C HIS A 238 15.59 -1.85 8.39
#